data_40b7035932a62dde5815b4fdfa57d443
#
_entry.id   40b7035932a62dde5815b4fdfa57d443
#
_cell.length_a   1.000
_cell.length_b   1.000
_cell.length_c   1.000
_cell.angle_alpha   90.00
_cell.angle_beta   90.00
_cell.angle_gamma   90.00
#
_symmetry.space_group_name_H-M   'P 1'
#
loop_
_entity.id
_entity.type
_entity.pdbx_description
1 polymer ?
#
loop_
_entity_poly.entity_id
_entity_poly.type
_entity_poly.pdbx_seq_one_letter_code
_entity_poly.pdbx_strand_id
1 'polypeptide(L)'
;QLTSATGPDGLEIRREYDELGRLIQETAPDGDITRYRYDNPHSDLPCATEDATGSRKTMTWSRYGQLLSFTDCSGYVTRYDHDRFGQMTAVHREEGLSQYRAYDSRGQLIAVKDTQGHETRYEYNIAGDLTAVIAPDGSRNGTQYDAWGKAICTTQGGLTRSMEYDAAGRVIRLTSENGSHTTFRYDVLDRLIQETGFDGRTQRYHHDLTGKLIRSEDEGLVTHWHYDEADRLTHRTVNGETAERWRYDERGWLTDISHISEGHRVAVYYGYDEKGRLTGERQTVHHPQTEALLWQHETRHAYNAQGLANRCIPDSLPAVEWLTYGSGYLAGMKLGDTPLVEYTRDRLHRETLRSFGRYELTTAYTPAGQLQSQHLNSLL
;
A
#
# COMPACT_ATOMS: atom_id res chain seq x y z
N GLN A 1 4.60 -29.87 7.59
CA GLN A 1 4.63 -28.40 7.67
C GLN A 1 5.90 -27.87 7.04
N LEU A 2 5.82 -26.69 6.43
CA LEU A 2 6.97 -26.07 5.79
C LEU A 2 7.90 -25.46 6.84
N THR A 3 9.10 -26.05 7.01
CA THR A 3 10.07 -25.60 8.02
C THR A 3 11.07 -24.58 7.47
N SER A 4 11.27 -24.54 6.16
CA SER A 4 12.09 -23.52 5.51
C SER A 4 11.64 -23.26 4.09
N ALA A 5 11.93 -22.06 3.61
CA ALA A 5 11.74 -21.64 2.24
C ALA A 5 12.91 -20.75 1.82
N THR A 6 13.54 -21.07 0.69
CA THR A 6 14.64 -20.29 0.13
C THR A 6 14.20 -19.66 -1.20
N GLY A 7 14.37 -18.34 -1.33
CA GLY A 7 14.08 -17.61 -2.57
C GLY A 7 15.16 -17.81 -3.63
N PRO A 8 14.90 -17.38 -4.89
CA PRO A 8 15.89 -17.40 -5.98
C PRO A 8 17.14 -16.56 -5.68
N ASP A 9 17.03 -15.60 -4.78
CA ASP A 9 18.10 -14.74 -4.28
C ASP A 9 18.95 -15.38 -3.17
N GLY A 10 18.63 -16.63 -2.77
CA GLY A 10 19.31 -17.38 -1.70
C GLY A 10 18.89 -16.99 -0.29
N LEU A 11 17.92 -16.10 -0.13
CA LEU A 11 17.40 -15.72 1.20
C LEU A 11 16.49 -16.82 1.73
N GLU A 12 16.76 -17.26 2.97
CA GLU A 12 16.04 -18.36 3.62
C GLU A 12 15.20 -17.86 4.80
N ILE A 13 13.94 -18.27 4.85
CA ILE A 13 13.03 -18.12 6.00
C ILE A 13 12.92 -19.49 6.68
N ARG A 14 13.04 -19.53 8.01
CA ARG A 14 12.86 -20.75 8.82
C ARG A 14 11.68 -20.63 9.74
N ARG A 15 11.00 -21.76 9.99
CA ARG A 15 9.80 -21.83 10.82
C ARG A 15 9.89 -22.99 11.80
N GLU A 16 9.45 -22.74 13.03
CA GLU A 16 9.33 -23.74 14.09
C GLU A 16 7.87 -23.87 14.52
N TYR A 17 7.48 -25.08 14.84
CA TYR A 17 6.12 -25.43 15.22
C TYR A 17 6.09 -26.16 16.55
N ASP A 18 5.00 -26.01 17.30
CA ASP A 18 4.78 -26.79 18.53
C ASP A 18 4.31 -28.22 18.21
N GLU A 19 4.11 -29.02 19.26
CA GLU A 19 3.66 -30.41 19.14
C GLU A 19 2.28 -30.55 18.49
N LEU A 20 1.46 -29.49 18.53
CA LEU A 20 0.14 -29.44 17.90
C LEU A 20 0.21 -28.90 16.44
N GLY A 21 1.42 -28.57 15.96
CA GLY A 21 1.63 -28.12 14.61
C GLY A 21 1.37 -26.63 14.37
N ARG A 22 1.28 -25.83 15.41
CA ARG A 22 1.07 -24.38 15.33
C ARG A 22 2.42 -23.66 15.21
N LEU A 23 2.48 -22.60 14.41
CA LEU A 23 3.68 -21.79 14.24
C LEU A 23 4.02 -21.05 15.54
N ILE A 24 5.19 -21.33 16.12
CA ILE A 24 5.67 -20.67 17.35
C ILE A 24 6.80 -19.68 17.08
N GLN A 25 7.52 -19.85 15.99
CA GLN A 25 8.64 -18.97 15.64
C GLN A 25 8.87 -18.93 14.15
N GLU A 26 9.13 -17.73 13.63
CA GLU A 26 9.63 -17.51 12.28
C GLU A 26 10.93 -16.72 12.36
N THR A 27 11.98 -17.23 11.70
CA THR A 27 13.28 -16.59 11.60
C THR A 27 13.46 -16.05 10.19
N ALA A 28 13.63 -14.74 10.07
CA ALA A 28 13.92 -14.07 8.81
C ALA A 28 15.37 -14.35 8.34
N PRO A 29 15.71 -14.11 7.06
CA PRO A 29 17.04 -14.41 6.50
C PRO A 29 18.21 -13.75 7.25
N ASP A 30 17.98 -12.64 7.90
CA ASP A 30 18.96 -11.89 8.68
C ASP A 30 19.05 -12.29 10.15
N GLY A 31 18.29 -13.30 10.58
CA GLY A 31 18.23 -13.79 11.93
C GLY A 31 17.20 -13.12 12.83
N ASP A 32 16.43 -12.15 12.33
CA ASP A 32 15.33 -11.56 13.09
C ASP A 32 14.24 -12.60 13.36
N ILE A 33 13.76 -12.64 14.60
CA ILE A 33 12.83 -13.65 15.06
C ILE A 33 11.49 -13.03 15.43
N THR A 34 10.42 -13.56 14.87
CA THR A 34 9.03 -13.30 15.31
C THR A 34 8.52 -14.52 16.05
N ARG A 35 7.95 -14.32 17.24
CA ARG A 35 7.39 -15.37 18.10
C ARG A 35 5.89 -15.27 18.21
N TYR A 36 5.23 -16.42 18.28
CA TYR A 36 3.78 -16.57 18.45
C TYR A 36 3.51 -17.39 19.71
N ARG A 37 2.55 -16.95 20.52
CA ARG A 37 2.14 -17.63 21.74
C ARG A 37 0.67 -18.03 21.67
N TYR A 38 0.35 -19.16 22.28
CA TYR A 38 -0.99 -19.74 22.34
C TYR A 38 -1.36 -20.05 23.78
N ASP A 39 -2.55 -19.70 24.21
CA ASP A 39 -3.08 -19.96 25.55
C ASP A 39 -4.15 -21.06 25.56
N ASN A 40 -4.71 -21.39 24.41
CA ASN A 40 -5.72 -22.43 24.28
C ASN A 40 -5.18 -23.60 23.44
N PRO A 41 -5.04 -24.82 24.03
CA PRO A 41 -4.53 -25.98 23.30
C PRO A 41 -5.46 -26.48 22.17
N HIS A 42 -6.71 -26.02 22.15
CA HIS A 42 -7.69 -26.37 21.12
C HIS A 42 -7.87 -25.31 20.03
N SER A 43 -7.02 -24.30 19.99
CA SER A 43 -7.10 -23.19 19.03
C SER A 43 -5.77 -22.95 18.33
N ASP A 44 -5.84 -22.71 17.03
CA ASP A 44 -4.68 -22.28 16.22
C ASP A 44 -4.47 -20.76 16.21
N LEU A 45 -5.27 -20.04 17.00
CA LEU A 45 -5.23 -18.58 17.08
C LEU A 45 -4.26 -18.12 18.16
N PRO A 46 -3.25 -17.30 17.83
CA PRO A 46 -2.27 -16.85 18.81
C PRO A 46 -2.87 -15.83 19.78
N CYS A 47 -2.51 -15.93 21.06
CA CYS A 47 -2.87 -14.93 22.07
C CYS A 47 -1.85 -13.78 22.12
N ALA A 48 -0.65 -13.96 21.59
CA ALA A 48 0.37 -12.92 21.52
C ALA A 48 1.32 -13.15 20.35
N THR A 49 1.83 -12.03 19.81
CA THR A 49 2.95 -12.01 18.87
C THR A 49 4.02 -11.09 19.40
N GLU A 50 5.29 -11.45 19.21
CA GLU A 50 6.46 -10.67 19.60
C GLU A 50 7.41 -10.60 18.43
N ASP A 51 7.80 -9.39 18.01
CA ASP A 51 8.73 -9.17 16.91
C ASP A 51 10.21 -9.19 17.41
N ALA A 52 11.15 -9.05 16.48
CA ALA A 52 12.58 -9.07 16.76
C ALA A 52 13.05 -7.92 17.67
N THR A 53 12.28 -6.86 17.81
CA THR A 53 12.58 -5.74 18.72
C THR A 53 12.07 -5.97 20.13
N GLY A 54 11.36 -7.09 20.37
CA GLY A 54 10.70 -7.37 21.64
C GLY A 54 9.32 -6.69 21.77
N SER A 55 8.83 -6.01 20.72
CA SER A 55 7.50 -5.40 20.71
C SER A 55 6.43 -6.48 20.70
N ARG A 56 5.53 -6.42 21.67
CA ARG A 56 4.51 -7.44 21.89
C ARG A 56 3.10 -6.90 21.65
N LYS A 57 2.30 -7.67 20.91
CA LYS A 57 0.86 -7.46 20.70
C LYS A 57 0.10 -8.63 21.28
N THR A 58 -1.05 -8.39 21.89
CA THR A 58 -1.88 -9.44 22.49
C THR A 58 -3.30 -9.44 21.93
N MET A 59 -3.90 -10.62 21.91
CA MET A 59 -5.24 -10.85 21.38
C MET A 59 -6.02 -11.76 22.33
N THR A 60 -7.30 -11.50 22.47
CA THR A 60 -8.23 -12.39 23.14
C THR A 60 -9.32 -12.87 22.17
N TRP A 61 -9.71 -14.12 22.28
CA TRP A 61 -10.61 -14.79 21.36
C TRP A 61 -11.81 -15.41 22.09
N SER A 62 -12.94 -15.40 21.44
CA SER A 62 -14.10 -16.18 21.91
C SER A 62 -13.86 -17.68 21.67
N ARG A 63 -14.69 -18.51 22.29
CA ARG A 63 -14.68 -19.97 22.04
C ARG A 63 -14.98 -20.35 20.60
N TYR A 64 -15.51 -19.42 19.81
CA TYR A 64 -15.82 -19.59 18.38
C TYR A 64 -14.77 -19.01 17.45
N GLY A 65 -13.64 -18.56 17.98
CA GLY A 65 -12.54 -17.99 17.19
C GLY A 65 -12.78 -16.55 16.74
N GLN A 66 -13.67 -15.81 17.39
CA GLN A 66 -13.90 -14.39 17.12
C GLN A 66 -12.95 -13.53 17.94
N LEU A 67 -12.34 -12.51 17.34
CA LEU A 67 -11.48 -11.58 18.04
C LEU A 67 -12.31 -10.70 18.99
N LEU A 68 -12.02 -10.78 20.28
CA LEU A 68 -12.71 -10.00 21.31
C LEU A 68 -11.94 -8.72 21.66
N SER A 69 -10.62 -8.79 21.71
CA SER A 69 -9.77 -7.61 21.93
C SER A 69 -8.41 -7.77 21.26
N PHE A 70 -7.84 -6.64 20.95
CA PHE A 70 -6.47 -6.51 20.45
C PHE A 70 -5.77 -5.41 21.23
N THR A 71 -4.60 -5.70 21.79
CA THR A 71 -3.74 -4.72 22.46
C THR A 71 -2.48 -4.53 21.64
N ASP A 72 -2.20 -3.31 21.23
CA ASP A 72 -0.99 -2.97 20.48
C ASP A 72 0.26 -2.95 21.38
N CYS A 73 1.43 -2.75 20.79
CA CYS A 73 2.70 -2.72 21.52
C CYS A 73 2.85 -1.49 22.44
N SER A 74 1.99 -0.51 22.33
CA SER A 74 1.88 0.66 23.22
C SER A 74 0.93 0.42 24.39
N GLY A 75 0.27 -0.74 24.46
CA GLY A 75 -0.70 -1.10 25.49
C GLY A 75 -2.11 -0.56 25.24
N TYR A 76 -2.40 -0.03 24.05
CA TYR A 76 -3.72 0.51 23.70
C TYR A 76 -4.63 -0.59 23.18
N VAL A 77 -5.88 -0.59 23.65
CA VAL A 77 -6.81 -1.69 23.47
C VAL A 77 -7.94 -1.32 22.52
N THR A 78 -8.21 -2.22 21.57
CA THR A 78 -9.43 -2.22 20.76
C THR A 78 -10.27 -3.43 21.15
N ARG A 79 -11.58 -3.22 21.37
CA ARG A 79 -12.54 -4.27 21.71
C ARG A 79 -13.58 -4.42 20.61
N TYR A 80 -14.04 -5.66 20.44
CA TYR A 80 -14.98 -6.04 19.38
C TYR A 80 -16.18 -6.75 19.97
N ASP A 81 -17.39 -6.31 19.61
CA ASP A 81 -18.64 -6.97 19.96
C ASP A 81 -19.17 -7.75 18.75
N HIS A 82 -19.78 -8.89 18.99
CA HIS A 82 -20.37 -9.74 17.96
C HIS A 82 -21.80 -10.11 18.36
N ASP A 83 -22.67 -10.32 17.36
CA ASP A 83 -24.00 -10.86 17.58
C ASP A 83 -23.96 -12.40 17.67
N ARG A 84 -25.15 -12.98 17.86
CA ARG A 84 -25.31 -14.45 17.94
C ARG A 84 -24.92 -15.20 16.66
N PHE A 85 -24.84 -14.52 15.51
CA PHE A 85 -24.45 -15.07 14.22
C PHE A 85 -22.95 -14.91 13.94
N GLY A 86 -22.20 -14.33 14.85
CA GLY A 86 -20.78 -14.07 14.71
C GLY A 86 -20.44 -12.83 13.90
N GLN A 87 -21.41 -11.98 13.59
CA GLN A 87 -21.21 -10.73 12.88
C GLN A 87 -20.73 -9.65 13.85
N MET A 88 -19.71 -8.89 13.45
CA MET A 88 -19.18 -7.80 14.27
C MET A 88 -20.16 -6.63 14.32
N THR A 89 -20.67 -6.33 15.51
CA THR A 89 -21.67 -5.27 15.73
C THR A 89 -21.07 -3.97 16.25
N ALA A 90 -19.92 -4.01 16.90
CA ALA A 90 -19.25 -2.83 17.38
C ALA A 90 -17.73 -3.01 17.46
N VAL A 91 -17.03 -1.90 17.24
CA VAL A 91 -15.59 -1.74 17.48
C VAL A 91 -15.42 -0.58 18.45
N HIS A 92 -14.76 -0.81 19.59
CA HIS A 92 -14.49 0.20 20.60
C HIS A 92 -12.99 0.41 20.68
N ARG A 93 -12.55 1.63 20.39
CA ARG A 93 -11.15 2.03 20.40
C ARG A 93 -10.87 2.98 21.56
N GLU A 94 -9.62 3.30 21.77
CA GLU A 94 -9.21 4.33 22.73
C GLU A 94 -9.87 5.69 22.44
N GLU A 95 -9.79 6.61 23.37
CA GLU A 95 -10.41 7.95 23.30
C GLU A 95 -11.94 7.95 23.12
N GLY A 96 -12.59 6.84 23.46
CA GLY A 96 -14.04 6.68 23.30
C GLY A 96 -14.52 6.57 21.86
N LEU A 97 -13.62 6.37 20.91
CA LEU A 97 -13.97 6.21 19.50
C LEU A 97 -14.60 4.83 19.26
N SER A 98 -15.86 4.82 18.91
CA SER A 98 -16.62 3.61 18.63
C SER A 98 -17.30 3.65 17.27
N GLN A 99 -17.48 2.49 16.67
CA GLN A 99 -18.20 2.29 15.44
C GLN A 99 -19.20 1.14 15.63
N TYR A 100 -20.42 1.34 15.18
CA TYR A 100 -21.50 0.36 15.28
C TYR A 100 -21.94 -0.09 13.90
N ARG A 101 -22.26 -1.37 13.77
CA ARG A 101 -22.67 -2.00 12.50
C ARG A 101 -24.00 -2.72 12.68
N ALA A 102 -24.88 -2.58 11.69
CA ALA A 102 -26.13 -3.29 11.62
C ALA A 102 -26.19 -4.11 10.33
N TYR A 103 -26.84 -5.28 10.43
CA TYR A 103 -26.96 -6.26 9.34
C TYR A 103 -28.43 -6.61 9.10
N ASP A 104 -28.76 -6.96 7.86
CA ASP A 104 -30.05 -7.51 7.51
C ASP A 104 -30.16 -9.02 7.83
N SER A 105 -31.29 -9.61 7.54
CA SER A 105 -31.54 -11.05 7.76
C SER A 105 -30.69 -11.98 6.88
N ARG A 106 -30.04 -11.44 5.82
CA ARG A 106 -29.13 -12.15 4.93
C ARG A 106 -27.67 -11.98 5.33
N GLY A 107 -27.39 -11.27 6.42
CA GLY A 107 -26.04 -10.99 6.88
C GLY A 107 -25.32 -9.87 6.12
N GLN A 108 -26.04 -9.06 5.34
CA GLN A 108 -25.50 -7.94 4.61
C GLN A 108 -25.42 -6.70 5.50
N LEU A 109 -24.30 -5.95 5.43
CA LEU A 109 -24.11 -4.71 6.20
C LEU A 109 -25.05 -3.63 5.66
N ILE A 110 -26.01 -3.16 6.45
CA ILE A 110 -26.99 -2.13 6.05
C ILE A 110 -26.72 -0.77 6.65
N ALA A 111 -25.97 -0.68 7.73
CA ALA A 111 -25.63 0.58 8.37
C ALA A 111 -24.32 0.52 9.14
N VAL A 112 -23.61 1.64 9.12
CA VAL A 112 -22.45 1.92 9.98
C VAL A 112 -22.70 3.26 10.67
N LYS A 113 -22.61 3.27 12.00
CA LYS A 113 -22.83 4.47 12.82
C LYS A 113 -21.55 4.81 13.59
N ASP A 114 -21.17 6.09 13.60
CA ASP A 114 -20.04 6.57 14.40
C ASP A 114 -20.43 6.86 15.86
N THR A 115 -19.46 7.30 16.67
CA THR A 115 -19.67 7.65 18.07
C THR A 115 -20.71 8.77 18.28
N GLN A 116 -20.85 9.69 17.31
CA GLN A 116 -21.80 10.80 17.36
C GLN A 116 -23.19 10.44 16.81
N GLY A 117 -23.35 9.21 16.29
CA GLY A 117 -24.61 8.74 15.73
C GLY A 117 -24.78 9.09 14.25
N HIS A 118 -23.76 9.60 13.57
CA HIS A 118 -23.79 9.78 12.12
C HIS A 118 -23.82 8.41 11.44
N GLU A 119 -24.80 8.23 10.57
CA GLU A 119 -25.07 6.93 9.96
C GLU A 119 -24.83 6.95 8.47
N THR A 120 -24.06 5.97 7.98
CA THR A 120 -23.95 5.61 6.58
C THR A 120 -24.77 4.36 6.33
N ARG A 121 -25.63 4.38 5.30
CA ARG A 121 -26.52 3.26 4.94
C ARG A 121 -26.10 2.62 3.64
N TYR A 122 -26.39 1.32 3.55
CA TYR A 122 -26.08 0.49 2.39
C TYR A 122 -27.33 -0.21 1.90
N GLU A 123 -27.55 -0.18 0.58
CA GLU A 123 -28.67 -0.86 -0.06
C GLU A 123 -28.15 -1.90 -1.05
N TYR A 124 -28.88 -2.99 -1.18
CA TYR A 124 -28.52 -4.13 -2.02
C TYR A 124 -29.69 -4.53 -2.92
N ASN A 125 -29.39 -5.10 -4.09
CA ASN A 125 -30.39 -5.76 -4.91
C ASN A 125 -30.65 -7.19 -4.41
N ILE A 126 -31.57 -7.89 -5.07
CA ILE A 126 -31.95 -9.28 -4.71
C ILE A 126 -30.74 -10.23 -4.84
N ALA A 127 -29.82 -9.97 -5.77
CA ALA A 127 -28.62 -10.77 -5.96
C ALA A 127 -27.55 -10.55 -4.88
N GLY A 128 -27.68 -9.50 -4.06
CA GLY A 128 -26.71 -9.15 -3.03
C GLY A 128 -25.66 -8.12 -3.46
N ASP A 129 -25.81 -7.52 -4.63
CA ASP A 129 -24.91 -6.48 -5.10
C ASP A 129 -25.24 -5.14 -4.45
N LEU A 130 -24.22 -4.37 -4.05
CA LEU A 130 -24.37 -3.06 -3.43
C LEU A 130 -24.88 -2.05 -4.46
N THR A 131 -26.12 -1.58 -4.32
CA THR A 131 -26.75 -0.65 -5.24
C THR A 131 -26.67 0.81 -4.82
N ALA A 132 -26.51 1.07 -3.51
CA ALA A 132 -26.35 2.44 -3.03
C ALA A 132 -25.58 2.50 -1.71
N VAL A 133 -24.84 3.62 -1.56
CA VAL A 133 -24.29 4.09 -0.29
C VAL A 133 -24.88 5.46 -0.02
N ILE A 134 -25.51 5.64 1.16
CA ILE A 134 -26.15 6.88 1.57
C ILE A 134 -25.34 7.44 2.73
N ALA A 135 -24.70 8.59 2.51
CA ALA A 135 -23.91 9.27 3.52
C ALA A 135 -24.80 9.89 4.62
N PRO A 136 -24.22 10.29 5.78
CA PRO A 136 -24.96 10.93 6.86
C PRO A 136 -25.69 12.22 6.47
N ASP A 137 -25.21 12.94 5.48
CA ASP A 137 -25.84 14.16 4.93
C ASP A 137 -26.99 13.87 3.95
N GLY A 138 -27.28 12.58 3.70
CA GLY A 138 -28.32 12.13 2.77
C GLY A 138 -27.85 12.03 1.32
N SER A 139 -26.62 12.39 0.99
CA SER A 139 -26.08 12.21 -0.34
C SER A 139 -26.01 10.73 -0.72
N ARG A 140 -26.36 10.41 -1.97
CA ARG A 140 -26.51 9.04 -2.45
C ARG A 140 -25.55 8.76 -3.59
N ASN A 141 -24.73 7.73 -3.44
CA ASN A 141 -23.92 7.15 -4.49
C ASN A 141 -24.51 5.82 -4.90
N GLY A 142 -24.85 5.68 -6.18
CA GLY A 142 -25.56 4.51 -6.71
C GLY A 142 -24.72 3.73 -7.70
N THR A 143 -24.97 2.43 -7.80
CA THR A 143 -24.40 1.53 -8.81
C THR A 143 -25.50 0.67 -9.39
N GLN A 144 -25.55 0.60 -10.72
CA GLN A 144 -26.45 -0.30 -11.43
C GLN A 144 -25.63 -1.45 -12.02
N TYR A 145 -26.23 -2.63 -12.01
CA TYR A 145 -25.59 -3.87 -12.46
C TYR A 145 -26.36 -4.50 -13.61
N ASP A 146 -25.65 -5.21 -14.49
CA ASP A 146 -26.26 -6.07 -15.48
C ASP A 146 -26.77 -7.39 -14.86
N ALA A 147 -27.36 -8.25 -15.68
CA ALA A 147 -27.89 -9.54 -15.23
C ALA A 147 -26.81 -10.52 -14.71
N TRP A 148 -25.54 -10.26 -14.97
CA TRP A 148 -24.39 -11.07 -14.51
C TRP A 148 -23.68 -10.45 -13.30
N GLY A 149 -24.21 -9.37 -12.73
CA GLY A 149 -23.64 -8.70 -11.56
C GLY A 149 -22.46 -7.78 -11.87
N LYS A 150 -22.28 -7.34 -13.13
CA LYS A 150 -21.25 -6.37 -13.50
C LYS A 150 -21.80 -4.97 -13.43
N ALA A 151 -21.03 -4.04 -12.85
CA ALA A 151 -21.41 -2.63 -12.77
C ALA A 151 -21.44 -2.00 -14.16
N ILE A 152 -22.59 -1.48 -14.57
CA ILE A 152 -22.79 -0.80 -15.86
C ILE A 152 -22.92 0.71 -15.74
N CYS A 153 -23.25 1.21 -14.55
CA CYS A 153 -23.45 2.62 -14.29
C CYS A 153 -23.16 2.94 -12.83
N THR A 154 -22.43 4.01 -12.58
CA THR A 154 -22.21 4.56 -11.23
C THR A 154 -22.62 6.03 -11.22
N THR A 155 -23.28 6.45 -10.13
CA THR A 155 -23.69 7.84 -9.92
C THR A 155 -23.11 8.34 -8.62
N GLN A 156 -22.41 9.46 -8.67
CA GLN A 156 -21.82 10.13 -7.51
C GLN A 156 -22.03 11.63 -7.61
N GLY A 157 -22.61 12.26 -6.59
CA GLY A 157 -22.87 13.70 -6.59
C GLY A 157 -23.74 14.17 -7.77
N GLY A 158 -24.65 13.31 -8.27
CA GLY A 158 -25.49 13.58 -9.45
C GLY A 158 -24.78 13.38 -10.80
N LEU A 159 -23.51 13.04 -10.80
CA LEU A 159 -22.71 12.77 -12.00
C LEU A 159 -22.66 11.26 -12.28
N THR A 160 -22.82 10.88 -13.52
CA THR A 160 -22.96 9.48 -13.94
C THR A 160 -21.81 9.05 -14.84
N ARG A 161 -21.23 7.88 -14.53
CA ARG A 161 -20.28 7.15 -15.37
C ARG A 161 -20.88 5.84 -15.80
N SER A 162 -20.60 5.41 -17.02
CA SER A 162 -21.09 4.13 -17.52
C SER A 162 -19.99 3.25 -18.09
N MET A 163 -20.25 1.94 -18.05
CA MET A 163 -19.34 0.90 -18.52
C MET A 163 -20.08 -0.07 -19.42
N GLU A 164 -19.47 -0.44 -20.53
CA GLU A 164 -19.98 -1.46 -21.44
C GLU A 164 -19.02 -2.63 -21.50
N TYR A 165 -19.55 -3.84 -21.60
CA TYR A 165 -18.80 -5.09 -21.61
C TYR A 165 -19.07 -5.87 -22.91
N ASP A 166 -18.07 -6.63 -23.35
CA ASP A 166 -18.27 -7.63 -24.41
C ASP A 166 -18.92 -8.91 -23.85
N ALA A 167 -19.17 -9.86 -24.75
CA ALA A 167 -19.76 -11.14 -24.37
C ALA A 167 -18.87 -12.00 -23.43
N ALA A 168 -17.56 -11.76 -23.41
CA ALA A 168 -16.63 -12.38 -22.47
C ALA A 168 -16.55 -11.67 -21.11
N GLY A 169 -17.25 -10.53 -20.98
CA GLY A 169 -17.31 -9.74 -19.75
C GLY A 169 -16.15 -8.78 -19.55
N ARG A 170 -15.42 -8.45 -20.60
CA ARG A 170 -14.33 -7.48 -20.58
C ARG A 170 -14.87 -6.08 -20.88
N VAL A 171 -14.33 -5.07 -20.20
CA VAL A 171 -14.74 -3.67 -20.46
C VAL A 171 -14.29 -3.25 -21.86
N ILE A 172 -15.23 -2.84 -22.68
CA ILE A 172 -14.97 -2.33 -24.05
C ILE A 172 -15.15 -0.82 -24.16
N ARG A 173 -15.88 -0.20 -23.23
CA ARG A 173 -16.10 1.25 -23.23
C ARG A 173 -16.34 1.78 -21.82
N LEU A 174 -15.68 2.88 -21.49
CA LEU A 174 -15.93 3.71 -20.31
C LEU A 174 -16.43 5.07 -20.79
N THR A 175 -17.54 5.55 -20.23
CA THR A 175 -18.08 6.88 -20.51
C THR A 175 -18.03 7.71 -19.24
N SER A 176 -17.39 8.87 -19.28
CA SER A 176 -17.28 9.81 -18.16
C SER A 176 -18.52 10.69 -18.03
N GLU A 177 -18.56 11.51 -17.00
CA GLU A 177 -19.68 12.37 -16.64
C GLU A 177 -20.04 13.41 -17.72
N ASN A 178 -19.06 13.84 -18.50
CA ASN A 178 -19.25 14.80 -19.60
C ASN A 178 -19.58 14.13 -20.95
N GLY A 179 -19.77 12.78 -20.96
CA GLY A 179 -20.05 12.00 -22.14
C GLY A 179 -18.86 11.62 -22.99
N SER A 180 -17.65 12.04 -22.63
CA SER A 180 -16.43 11.55 -23.28
C SER A 180 -16.18 10.09 -22.93
N HIS A 181 -15.56 9.34 -23.83
CA HIS A 181 -15.40 7.90 -23.63
C HIS A 181 -14.02 7.39 -24.05
N THR A 182 -13.63 6.30 -23.43
CA THR A 182 -12.45 5.49 -23.77
C THR A 182 -12.92 4.11 -24.19
N THR A 183 -12.36 3.58 -25.28
CA THR A 183 -12.69 2.25 -25.80
C THR A 183 -11.50 1.32 -25.72
N PHE A 184 -11.78 0.02 -25.55
CA PHE A 184 -10.78 -1.02 -25.37
C PHE A 184 -11.03 -2.18 -26.32
N ARG A 185 -9.96 -2.81 -26.83
CA ARG A 185 -10.01 -4.04 -27.61
C ARG A 185 -9.04 -5.07 -27.04
N TYR A 186 -9.45 -6.33 -27.10
CA TYR A 186 -8.71 -7.45 -26.54
C TYR A 186 -8.44 -8.52 -27.60
N ASP A 187 -7.40 -9.30 -27.42
CA ASP A 187 -7.14 -10.50 -28.20
C ASP A 187 -7.92 -11.72 -27.64
N VAL A 188 -7.72 -12.85 -28.25
CA VAL A 188 -8.40 -14.12 -27.89
C VAL A 188 -7.94 -14.68 -26.52
N LEU A 189 -6.83 -14.18 -25.97
CA LEU A 189 -6.30 -14.52 -24.66
C LEU A 189 -6.63 -13.47 -23.58
N ASP A 190 -7.62 -12.61 -23.83
CA ASP A 190 -8.09 -11.55 -22.92
C ASP A 190 -7.06 -10.44 -22.61
N ARG A 191 -6.03 -10.31 -23.48
CA ARG A 191 -5.01 -9.28 -23.31
C ARG A 191 -5.42 -8.01 -24.06
N LEU A 192 -5.21 -6.83 -23.43
CA LEU A 192 -5.48 -5.54 -24.07
C LEU A 192 -4.53 -5.33 -25.27
N ILE A 193 -5.11 -5.10 -26.46
CA ILE A 193 -4.36 -4.83 -27.70
C ILE A 193 -4.55 -3.41 -28.24
N GLN A 194 -5.59 -2.72 -27.81
CA GLN A 194 -5.85 -1.33 -28.23
C GLN A 194 -6.67 -0.60 -27.19
N GLU A 195 -6.30 0.65 -26.97
CA GLU A 195 -7.04 1.62 -26.19
C GLU A 195 -7.17 2.91 -27.01
N THR A 196 -8.38 3.48 -27.08
CA THR A 196 -8.62 4.80 -27.69
C THR A 196 -9.21 5.71 -26.64
N GLY A 197 -8.47 6.75 -26.25
CA GLY A 197 -8.85 7.71 -25.21
C GLY A 197 -9.94 8.67 -25.66
N PHE A 198 -10.48 9.43 -24.71
CA PHE A 198 -11.52 10.44 -24.93
C PHE A 198 -11.07 11.56 -25.89
N ASP A 199 -9.78 11.79 -26.03
CA ASP A 199 -9.15 12.75 -26.94
C ASP A 199 -8.97 12.18 -28.38
N GLY A 200 -9.39 10.92 -28.61
CA GLY A 200 -9.22 10.20 -29.86
C GLY A 200 -7.85 9.56 -30.06
N ARG A 201 -6.93 9.76 -29.11
CA ARG A 201 -5.59 9.17 -29.14
C ARG A 201 -5.67 7.67 -28.98
N THR A 202 -5.01 6.94 -29.87
CA THR A 202 -5.03 5.47 -29.88
C THR A 202 -3.67 4.90 -29.54
N GLN A 203 -3.66 4.01 -28.56
CA GLN A 203 -2.51 3.20 -28.18
C GLN A 203 -2.75 1.74 -28.58
N ARG A 204 -1.72 1.08 -29.11
CA ARG A 204 -1.75 -0.33 -29.50
C ARG A 204 -0.67 -1.10 -28.74
N TYR A 205 -0.98 -2.33 -28.36
CA TYR A 205 -0.14 -3.20 -27.54
C TYR A 205 0.04 -4.56 -28.22
N HIS A 206 1.29 -5.06 -28.21
CA HIS A 206 1.65 -6.36 -28.73
C HIS A 206 2.33 -7.17 -27.62
N HIS A 207 1.92 -8.42 -27.49
CA HIS A 207 2.42 -9.32 -26.46
C HIS A 207 3.10 -10.52 -27.10
N ASP A 208 4.08 -11.10 -26.39
CA ASP A 208 4.66 -12.38 -26.77
C ASP A 208 3.75 -13.56 -26.39
N LEU A 209 4.19 -14.76 -26.68
CA LEU A 209 3.40 -15.98 -26.40
C LEU A 209 3.22 -16.22 -24.89
N THR A 210 4.07 -15.65 -24.04
CA THR A 210 3.98 -15.77 -22.58
C THR A 210 3.14 -14.67 -21.95
N GLY A 211 2.69 -13.69 -22.74
CA GLY A 211 1.84 -12.58 -22.29
C GLY A 211 2.59 -11.31 -21.90
N LYS A 212 3.91 -11.25 -22.09
CA LYS A 212 4.69 -10.02 -21.83
C LYS A 212 4.47 -9.01 -22.93
N LEU A 213 4.33 -7.74 -22.54
CA LEU A 213 4.28 -6.62 -23.48
C LEU A 213 5.65 -6.45 -24.15
N ILE A 214 5.70 -6.61 -25.48
CA ILE A 214 6.94 -6.48 -26.25
C ILE A 214 6.99 -5.23 -27.13
N ARG A 215 5.82 -4.65 -27.45
CA ARG A 215 5.73 -3.46 -28.30
C ARG A 215 4.48 -2.66 -27.99
N SER A 216 4.57 -1.33 -28.01
CA SER A 216 3.43 -0.44 -28.06
C SER A 216 3.61 0.63 -29.12
N GLU A 217 2.49 1.14 -29.61
CA GLU A 217 2.42 2.26 -30.56
C GLU A 217 1.52 3.34 -29.98
N ASP A 218 2.01 4.58 -30.01
CA ASP A 218 1.30 5.75 -29.52
C ASP A 218 1.61 6.95 -30.42
N GLU A 219 0.66 7.32 -31.30
CA GLU A 219 0.79 8.46 -32.22
C GLU A 219 2.12 8.52 -33.00
N GLY A 220 2.56 7.38 -33.53
CA GLY A 220 3.79 7.27 -34.29
C GLY A 220 5.03 7.00 -33.45
N LEU A 221 4.94 7.01 -32.13
CA LEU A 221 5.98 6.51 -31.26
C LEU A 221 5.86 4.99 -31.14
N VAL A 222 6.89 4.28 -31.55
CA VAL A 222 6.98 2.81 -31.45
C VAL A 222 7.96 2.45 -30.35
N THR A 223 7.46 1.85 -29.29
CA THR A 223 8.26 1.41 -28.15
C THR A 223 8.37 -0.11 -28.18
N HIS A 224 9.60 -0.63 -28.02
CA HIS A 224 9.86 -2.06 -27.81
C HIS A 224 10.45 -2.28 -26.42
N TRP A 225 9.97 -3.32 -25.74
CA TRP A 225 10.51 -3.82 -24.47
C TRP A 225 11.24 -5.14 -24.69
N HIS A 226 12.44 -5.24 -24.13
CA HIS A 226 13.30 -6.39 -24.26
C HIS A 226 13.57 -7.00 -22.90
N TYR A 227 13.55 -8.33 -22.83
CA TYR A 227 13.65 -9.10 -21.60
C TYR A 227 14.82 -10.09 -21.67
N ASP A 228 15.38 -10.43 -20.52
CA ASP A 228 16.35 -11.49 -20.38
C ASP A 228 15.68 -12.88 -20.25
N GLU A 229 16.50 -13.92 -20.11
CA GLU A 229 16.02 -15.32 -19.98
C GLU A 229 15.24 -15.56 -18.68
N ALA A 230 15.37 -14.69 -17.68
CA ALA A 230 14.62 -14.72 -16.43
C ALA A 230 13.36 -13.82 -16.46
N ASP A 231 12.94 -13.37 -17.67
CA ASP A 231 11.78 -12.50 -17.89
C ASP A 231 11.89 -11.11 -17.24
N ARG A 232 13.11 -10.63 -16.98
CA ARG A 232 13.35 -9.29 -16.44
C ARG A 232 13.61 -8.30 -17.57
N LEU A 233 13.07 -7.08 -17.44
CA LEU A 233 13.23 -6.02 -18.44
C LEU A 233 14.70 -5.56 -18.49
N THR A 234 15.33 -5.63 -19.67
CA THR A 234 16.72 -5.24 -19.85
C THR A 234 16.89 -3.87 -20.52
N HIS A 235 16.07 -3.56 -21.49
CA HIS A 235 16.08 -2.25 -22.14
C HIS A 235 14.77 -1.98 -22.87
N ARG A 236 14.55 -0.71 -23.13
CA ARG A 236 13.43 -0.18 -23.90
C ARG A 236 13.97 0.67 -25.04
N THR A 237 13.44 0.47 -26.24
CA THR A 237 13.74 1.31 -27.39
C THR A 237 12.52 2.14 -27.78
N VAL A 238 12.75 3.36 -28.25
CA VAL A 238 11.73 4.24 -28.81
C VAL A 238 12.18 4.60 -30.22
N ASN A 239 11.35 4.27 -31.20
CA ASN A 239 11.65 4.47 -32.64
C ASN A 239 13.03 3.90 -33.04
N GLY A 240 13.41 2.75 -32.45
CA GLY A 240 14.66 2.05 -32.75
C GLY A 240 15.87 2.50 -31.92
N GLU A 241 15.79 3.60 -31.18
CA GLU A 241 16.87 4.07 -30.32
C GLU A 241 16.65 3.61 -28.87
N THR A 242 17.73 3.18 -28.20
CA THR A 242 17.66 2.78 -26.80
C THR A 242 17.33 3.98 -25.93
N ALA A 243 16.17 3.95 -25.26
CA ALA A 243 15.72 5.00 -24.37
C ALA A 243 16.18 4.73 -22.92
N GLU A 244 16.09 3.51 -22.45
CA GLU A 244 16.40 3.12 -21.08
C GLU A 244 17.02 1.73 -21.03
N ARG A 245 17.85 1.48 -20.01
CA ARG A 245 18.47 0.19 -19.69
C ARG A 245 18.31 -0.13 -18.21
N TRP A 246 18.08 -1.42 -17.90
CA TRP A 246 18.02 -1.99 -16.55
C TRP A 246 19.02 -3.11 -16.44
N ARG A 247 19.76 -3.17 -15.33
CA ARG A 247 20.70 -4.24 -15.03
C ARG A 247 20.40 -4.84 -13.66
N TYR A 248 20.75 -6.11 -13.53
CA TYR A 248 20.44 -6.90 -12.32
C TYR A 248 21.69 -7.65 -11.86
N ASP A 249 21.81 -7.89 -10.56
CA ASP A 249 22.85 -8.74 -10.01
C ASP A 249 22.48 -10.25 -10.11
N GLU A 250 23.39 -11.10 -9.62
CA GLU A 250 23.20 -12.55 -9.64
C GLU A 250 21.98 -13.03 -8.83
N ARG A 251 21.54 -12.25 -7.85
CA ARG A 251 20.34 -12.51 -7.04
C ARG A 251 19.06 -12.08 -7.77
N GLY A 252 19.16 -11.35 -8.86
CA GLY A 252 18.05 -10.77 -9.58
C GLY A 252 17.61 -9.39 -9.09
N TRP A 253 18.40 -8.74 -8.25
CA TRP A 253 18.10 -7.39 -7.76
C TRP A 253 18.58 -6.33 -8.75
N LEU A 254 17.80 -5.26 -8.89
CA LEU A 254 18.12 -4.18 -9.81
C LEU A 254 19.36 -3.41 -9.34
N THR A 255 20.43 -3.39 -10.14
CA THR A 255 21.66 -2.69 -9.81
C THR A 255 21.71 -1.28 -10.34
N ASP A 256 21.16 -1.05 -11.52
CA ASP A 256 21.12 0.28 -12.12
C ASP A 256 20.05 0.43 -13.21
N ILE A 257 19.63 1.68 -13.38
CA ILE A 257 18.83 2.15 -14.51
C ILE A 257 19.60 3.31 -15.16
N SER A 258 19.65 3.32 -16.49
CA SER A 258 20.27 4.41 -17.24
C SER A 258 19.45 4.82 -18.45
N HIS A 259 19.58 6.09 -18.85
CA HIS A 259 18.99 6.64 -20.06
C HIS A 259 19.89 7.77 -20.62
N ILE A 260 19.59 8.21 -21.83
CA ILE A 260 20.23 9.38 -22.43
C ILE A 260 19.30 10.59 -22.23
N SER A 261 19.85 11.66 -21.65
CA SER A 261 19.17 12.94 -21.47
C SER A 261 20.09 14.05 -21.94
N GLU A 262 19.60 14.90 -22.86
CA GLU A 262 20.37 16.02 -23.43
C GLU A 262 21.78 15.62 -23.93
N GLY A 263 21.86 14.43 -24.52
CA GLY A 263 23.10 13.87 -25.04
C GLY A 263 24.05 13.25 -24.00
N HIS A 264 23.70 13.30 -22.70
CA HIS A 264 24.50 12.70 -21.64
C HIS A 264 23.86 11.39 -21.16
N ARG A 265 24.70 10.44 -20.71
CA ARG A 265 24.20 9.24 -20.04
C ARG A 265 23.94 9.54 -18.56
N VAL A 266 22.69 9.44 -18.16
CA VAL A 266 22.25 9.57 -16.77
C VAL A 266 21.95 8.18 -16.22
N ALA A 267 22.45 7.89 -15.03
CA ALA A 267 22.22 6.60 -14.38
C ALA A 267 21.91 6.76 -12.89
N VAL A 268 21.14 5.80 -12.37
CA VAL A 268 20.92 5.60 -10.93
C VAL A 268 21.38 4.19 -10.59
N TYR A 269 22.29 4.09 -9.64
CA TYR A 269 22.80 2.83 -9.11
C TYR A 269 22.19 2.56 -7.73
N TYR A 270 21.85 1.31 -7.46
CA TYR A 270 21.18 0.87 -6.25
C TYR A 270 22.07 -0.09 -5.44
N GLY A 271 22.11 0.11 -4.14
CA GLY A 271 22.78 -0.79 -3.19
C GLY A 271 21.77 -1.37 -2.21
N TYR A 272 22.01 -2.61 -1.77
CA TYR A 272 21.09 -3.34 -0.90
C TYR A 272 21.83 -3.95 0.29
N ASP A 273 21.10 -4.16 1.39
CA ASP A 273 21.57 -4.95 2.51
C ASP A 273 21.26 -6.44 2.32
N GLU A 274 21.66 -7.25 3.31
CA GLU A 274 21.43 -8.70 3.29
C GLU A 274 19.93 -9.10 3.30
N LYS A 275 19.04 -8.20 3.71
CA LYS A 275 17.58 -8.38 3.67
C LYS A 275 16.96 -8.00 2.31
N GLY A 276 17.74 -7.45 1.38
CA GLY A 276 17.23 -6.92 0.11
C GLY A 276 16.62 -5.52 0.22
N ARG A 277 16.86 -4.79 1.32
CA ARG A 277 16.38 -3.43 1.49
C ARG A 277 17.37 -2.45 0.85
N LEU A 278 16.83 -1.40 0.21
CA LEU A 278 17.63 -0.36 -0.43
C LEU A 278 18.47 0.41 0.60
N THR A 279 19.78 0.35 0.51
CA THR A 279 20.71 1.07 1.40
C THR A 279 21.37 2.27 0.75
N GLY A 280 21.31 2.37 -0.57
CA GLY A 280 21.90 3.50 -1.26
C GLY A 280 21.41 3.67 -2.68
N GLU A 281 21.38 4.93 -3.09
CA GLU A 281 21.09 5.36 -4.45
C GLU A 281 22.19 6.33 -4.87
N ARG A 282 22.85 6.06 -5.99
CA ARG A 282 23.86 6.95 -6.54
C ARG A 282 23.45 7.40 -7.93
N GLN A 283 23.10 8.67 -8.06
CA GLN A 283 22.79 9.32 -9.33
C GLN A 283 24.09 9.79 -9.98
N THR A 284 24.22 9.59 -11.29
CA THR A 284 25.41 9.95 -12.05
C THR A 284 25.06 10.58 -13.39
N VAL A 285 25.93 11.47 -13.87
CA VAL A 285 25.92 12.00 -15.23
C VAL A 285 27.28 11.72 -15.86
N HIS A 286 27.29 11.10 -17.03
CA HIS A 286 28.47 10.71 -17.75
C HIS A 286 28.55 11.40 -19.10
N HIS A 287 29.79 11.69 -19.55
CA HIS A 287 30.04 12.18 -20.88
C HIS A 287 29.64 11.13 -21.93
N PRO A 288 28.93 11.51 -23.01
CA PRO A 288 28.30 10.55 -23.91
C PRO A 288 29.30 9.70 -24.72
N GLN A 289 30.51 10.21 -25.00
CA GLN A 289 31.52 9.50 -25.82
C GLN A 289 32.63 8.87 -24.97
N THR A 290 33.08 9.57 -23.94
CA THR A 290 34.21 9.12 -23.11
C THR A 290 33.81 8.30 -21.90
N GLU A 291 32.52 8.26 -21.56
CA GLU A 291 31.98 7.67 -20.35
C GLU A 291 32.54 8.25 -19.04
N ALA A 292 33.28 9.36 -19.13
CA ALA A 292 33.85 10.04 -17.97
C ALA A 292 32.74 10.56 -17.06
N LEU A 293 32.88 10.32 -15.76
CA LEU A 293 31.96 10.83 -14.74
C LEU A 293 32.06 12.36 -14.67
N LEU A 294 30.96 13.05 -14.94
CA LEU A 294 30.87 14.52 -14.88
C LEU A 294 30.28 15.00 -13.57
N TRP A 295 29.31 14.25 -13.02
CA TRP A 295 28.62 14.57 -11.80
C TRP A 295 28.09 13.31 -11.11
N GLN A 296 28.07 13.34 -9.79
CA GLN A 296 27.39 12.31 -8.98
C GLN A 296 26.83 12.88 -7.69
N HIS A 297 25.80 12.24 -7.21
CA HIS A 297 25.20 12.44 -5.89
C HIS A 297 24.80 11.10 -5.32
N GLU A 298 25.14 10.86 -4.05
CA GLU A 298 24.78 9.62 -3.35
C GLU A 298 23.87 9.94 -2.16
N THR A 299 22.83 9.14 -2.02
CA THR A 299 21.95 9.13 -0.86
C THR A 299 21.96 7.74 -0.24
N ARG A 300 22.27 7.64 1.04
CA ARG A 300 22.22 6.38 1.79
C ARG A 300 21.00 6.32 2.68
N HIS A 301 20.48 5.12 2.87
CA HIS A 301 19.34 4.85 3.71
C HIS A 301 19.72 3.91 4.84
N ALA A 302 19.26 4.19 6.04
CA ALA A 302 19.41 3.32 7.19
C ALA A 302 18.03 2.91 7.74
N TYR A 303 17.98 1.76 8.38
CA TYR A 303 16.77 1.15 8.89
C TYR A 303 16.89 0.93 10.40
N ASN A 304 15.77 1.12 11.11
CA ASN A 304 15.73 0.80 12.54
C ASN A 304 15.54 -0.71 12.76
N ALA A 305 15.53 -1.12 14.02
CA ALA A 305 15.37 -2.52 14.41
C ALA A 305 14.01 -3.13 14.00
N GLN A 306 13.01 -2.30 13.70
CA GLN A 306 11.70 -2.73 13.19
C GLN A 306 11.67 -2.88 11.65
N GLY A 307 12.79 -2.61 10.97
CA GLY A 307 12.88 -2.66 9.51
C GLY A 307 12.30 -1.45 8.80
N LEU A 308 11.99 -0.36 9.51
CA LEU A 308 11.51 0.88 8.93
C LEU A 308 12.68 1.76 8.52
N ALA A 309 12.61 2.37 7.33
CA ALA A 309 13.58 3.37 6.90
C ALA A 309 13.48 4.58 7.83
N ASN A 310 14.52 4.81 8.63
CA ASN A 310 14.52 5.85 9.66
C ASN A 310 15.57 6.94 9.43
N ARG A 311 16.45 6.78 8.45
CA ARG A 311 17.51 7.76 8.18
C ARG A 311 17.82 7.85 6.70
N CYS A 312 17.89 9.08 6.19
CA CYS A 312 18.31 9.42 4.84
C CYS A 312 19.56 10.30 4.92
N ILE A 313 20.65 9.87 4.29
CA ILE A 313 21.99 10.47 4.43
C ILE A 313 22.47 10.85 3.03
N PRO A 314 22.17 12.08 2.56
CA PRO A 314 22.76 12.61 1.33
C PRO A 314 24.25 12.95 1.54
N ASP A 315 25.06 12.82 0.51
CA ASP A 315 26.52 12.97 0.60
C ASP A 315 27.00 14.39 0.94
N SER A 316 26.20 15.42 0.65
CA SER A 316 26.59 16.81 0.81
C SER A 316 25.69 17.62 1.75
N LEU A 317 24.72 16.98 2.37
CA LEU A 317 23.74 17.61 3.25
C LEU A 317 23.63 16.87 4.59
N PRO A 318 23.18 17.55 5.66
CA PRO A 318 22.90 16.86 6.93
C PRO A 318 21.88 15.72 6.74
N ALA A 319 22.07 14.63 7.47
CA ALA A 319 21.14 13.52 7.46
C ALA A 319 19.78 13.91 8.03
N VAL A 320 18.71 13.41 7.41
CA VAL A 320 17.36 13.44 7.98
C VAL A 320 17.12 12.14 8.74
N GLU A 321 16.69 12.24 9.97
CA GLU A 321 16.35 11.09 10.81
C GLU A 321 14.90 11.19 11.29
N TRP A 322 14.14 10.10 11.13
CA TRP A 322 12.78 9.95 11.62
C TRP A 322 12.81 9.15 12.92
N LEU A 323 12.32 9.75 13.99
CA LEU A 323 12.19 9.14 15.30
C LEU A 323 10.81 8.52 15.41
N THR A 324 10.76 7.22 15.72
CA THR A 324 9.50 6.47 15.81
C THR A 324 9.33 5.84 17.19
N TYR A 325 8.11 5.50 17.53
CA TYR A 325 7.75 4.74 18.72
C TYR A 325 6.71 3.67 18.39
N GLY A 326 6.52 2.71 19.28
CA GLY A 326 5.54 1.64 19.14
C GLY A 326 5.76 0.84 17.84
N SER A 327 4.72 0.67 17.05
CA SER A 327 4.75 -0.06 15.77
C SER A 327 5.27 0.79 14.58
N GLY A 328 5.96 1.91 14.84
CA GLY A 328 6.52 2.76 13.79
C GLY A 328 5.80 4.11 13.63
N TYR A 329 5.06 4.54 14.63
CA TYR A 329 4.45 5.87 14.63
C TYR A 329 5.52 6.96 14.76
N LEU A 330 5.44 7.98 13.95
CA LEU A 330 6.39 9.09 13.93
C LEU A 330 6.28 9.93 15.21
N ALA A 331 7.37 10.05 15.95
CA ALA A 331 7.51 10.87 17.17
C ALA A 331 8.24 12.19 16.91
N GLY A 332 9.08 12.26 15.87
CA GLY A 332 9.83 13.45 15.53
C GLY A 332 10.76 13.28 14.38
N MET A 333 11.42 14.37 13.99
CA MET A 333 12.43 14.40 12.93
C MET A 333 13.62 15.25 13.37
N LYS A 334 14.83 14.85 12.94
CA LYS A 334 16.05 15.63 13.09
C LYS A 334 16.68 15.91 11.72
N LEU A 335 17.39 17.02 11.64
CA LEU A 335 18.31 17.32 10.56
C LEU A 335 19.73 17.40 11.15
N GLY A 336 20.56 16.38 10.86
CA GLY A 336 21.79 16.19 11.62
C GLY A 336 21.49 16.02 13.11
N ASP A 337 22.10 16.84 13.96
CA ASP A 337 21.87 16.85 15.41
C ASP A 337 20.75 17.79 15.85
N THR A 338 20.15 18.55 14.93
CA THR A 338 19.15 19.55 15.22
C THR A 338 17.74 18.97 15.12
N PRO A 339 16.92 19.01 16.20
CA PRO A 339 15.50 18.66 16.11
C PRO A 339 14.76 19.61 15.17
N LEU A 340 14.02 19.07 14.20
CA LEU A 340 13.18 19.85 13.29
C LEU A 340 11.75 19.92 13.78
N VAL A 341 11.20 18.78 14.21
CA VAL A 341 9.81 18.67 14.62
C VAL A 341 9.66 17.55 15.66
N GLU A 342 8.78 17.78 16.61
CA GLU A 342 8.34 16.80 17.59
C GLU A 342 6.82 16.67 17.55
N TYR A 343 6.31 15.45 17.66
CA TYR A 343 4.88 15.13 17.64
C TYR A 343 4.43 14.58 18.98
N THR A 344 3.37 15.13 19.52
CA THR A 344 2.60 14.51 20.61
C THR A 344 1.36 13.84 20.01
N ARG A 345 1.06 12.64 20.47
CA ARG A 345 -0.05 11.85 19.95
C ARG A 345 -0.96 11.36 21.06
N ASP A 346 -2.24 11.22 20.74
CA ASP A 346 -3.21 10.62 21.65
C ASP A 346 -3.12 9.07 21.64
N ARG A 347 -4.01 8.43 22.38
CA ARG A 347 -4.05 6.95 22.50
C ARG A 347 -4.55 6.23 21.24
N LEU A 348 -5.01 6.95 20.22
CA LEU A 348 -5.27 6.47 18.87
C LEU A 348 -4.10 6.73 17.91
N HIS A 349 -2.97 7.19 18.43
CA HIS A 349 -1.78 7.60 17.68
C HIS A 349 -2.00 8.77 16.72
N ARG A 350 -3.08 9.57 16.92
CA ARG A 350 -3.34 10.77 16.15
C ARG A 350 -2.51 11.93 16.68
N GLU A 351 -2.05 12.78 15.80
CA GLU A 351 -1.29 13.99 16.17
C GLU A 351 -2.18 14.99 16.92
N THR A 352 -1.79 15.36 18.13
CA THR A 352 -2.47 16.39 18.93
C THR A 352 -1.64 17.67 19.07
N LEU A 353 -0.32 17.56 18.99
CA LEU A 353 0.60 18.66 19.02
C LEU A 353 1.78 18.40 18.08
N ARG A 354 2.19 19.43 17.37
CA ARG A 354 3.43 19.45 16.58
C ARG A 354 4.23 20.67 16.98
N SER A 355 5.45 20.45 17.49
CA SER A 355 6.39 21.52 17.87
C SER A 355 7.49 21.61 16.82
N PHE A 356 7.73 22.79 16.26
CA PHE A 356 8.77 23.02 15.24
C PHE A 356 9.34 24.43 15.39
N GLY A 357 10.63 24.50 15.76
CA GLY A 357 11.28 25.77 16.08
C GLY A 357 10.57 26.48 17.24
N ARG A 358 10.07 27.69 16.98
CA ARG A 358 9.29 28.45 17.92
C ARG A 358 7.76 28.40 17.70
N TYR A 359 7.30 27.42 16.95
CA TYR A 359 5.89 27.29 16.65
C TYR A 359 5.33 25.97 17.21
N GLU A 360 4.09 26.02 17.61
CA GLU A 360 3.31 24.87 18.01
C GLU A 360 1.99 24.83 17.24
N LEU A 361 1.71 23.69 16.60
CA LEU A 361 0.43 23.42 15.97
C LEU A 361 -0.35 22.45 16.86
N THR A 362 -1.45 22.93 17.42
CA THR A 362 -2.37 22.10 18.21
C THR A 362 -3.49 21.60 17.30
N THR A 363 -3.79 20.31 17.38
CA THR A 363 -4.84 19.66 16.59
C THR A 363 -5.90 19.07 17.52
N ALA A 364 -7.16 19.37 17.25
CA ALA A 364 -8.30 18.80 17.97
C ALA A 364 -9.19 17.97 17.04
N TYR A 365 -9.81 16.93 17.59
CA TYR A 365 -10.68 16.02 16.89
C TYR A 365 -12.08 15.98 17.49
N THR A 366 -13.07 15.75 16.64
CA THR A 366 -14.44 15.50 17.09
C THR A 366 -14.52 14.15 17.80
N PRO A 367 -15.57 13.90 18.60
CA PRO A 367 -15.81 12.58 19.20
C PRO A 367 -15.91 11.43 18.18
N ALA A 368 -16.25 11.74 16.93
CA ALA A 368 -16.27 10.76 15.81
C ALA A 368 -14.89 10.57 15.15
N GLY A 369 -13.84 11.24 15.63
CA GLY A 369 -12.48 11.09 15.14
C GLY A 369 -12.11 11.96 13.95
N GLN A 370 -12.98 12.86 13.52
CA GLN A 370 -12.72 13.80 12.42
C GLN A 370 -11.93 15.01 12.92
N LEU A 371 -11.09 15.58 12.07
CA LEU A 371 -10.40 16.83 12.37
C LEU A 371 -11.41 17.94 12.66
N GLN A 372 -11.31 18.54 13.84
CA GLN A 372 -12.18 19.62 14.28
C GLN A 372 -11.54 20.99 14.08
N SER A 373 -10.29 21.15 14.54
CA SER A 373 -9.58 22.42 14.46
C SER A 373 -8.07 22.22 14.51
N GLN A 374 -7.35 23.19 13.95
CA GLN A 374 -5.91 23.34 14.11
C GLN A 374 -5.60 24.80 14.47
N HIS A 375 -4.75 24.99 15.46
CA HIS A 375 -4.31 26.31 15.91
C HIS A 375 -2.79 26.37 15.92
N LEU A 376 -2.24 27.34 15.19
CA LEU A 376 -0.81 27.65 15.19
C LEU A 376 -0.52 28.78 16.19
N ASN A 377 0.36 28.49 17.13
CA ASN A 377 0.84 29.44 18.12
C ASN A 377 2.33 29.69 17.90
N SER A 378 2.76 30.95 18.14
CA SER A 378 4.18 31.32 18.23
C SER A 378 4.59 31.35 19.70
N LEU A 379 5.66 30.61 20.01
CA LEU A 379 6.33 30.69 21.32
C LEU A 379 7.30 31.89 21.23
N LEU A 380 6.91 33.03 21.78
CA LEU A 380 7.75 34.24 21.82
C LEU A 380 8.80 34.12 22.91
#